data_e13e49605e10f17080efdb6400e43007
#
_entry.id   e13e49605e10f17080efdb6400e43007
#
_cell.length_a   1.000
_cell.length_b   1.000
_cell.length_c   1.000
_cell.angle_alpha   90.00
_cell.angle_beta   90.00
_cell.angle_gamma   90.00
#
_symmetry.space_group_name_H-M   'P 1'
#
loop_
_entity.id
_entity.type
_entity.pdbx_description
1 polymer ?
#
loop_
_entity_poly.entity_id
_entity_poly.type
_entity_poly.pdbx_seq_one_letter_code
_entity_poly.pdbx_strand_id
1 'polypeptide(L)'
;MLREPARPVVDFDAELRALVTDLRETLAEQNGAGLAAPQLGVGLRVFVFAPQLHEGDLDHLVNPVLDFPDEQEQGGPEGCLSIPGVYLDTKRRLNVVAKGFTAEGDPVQVVGGGLLARCIQHETDHLDGILFIDRQRPDQQERLLATIREAAWYDGLPAPQVKVSPH
;
A
#
# COMPACT_ATOMS: atom_id res chain seq x y z
N MET A 1 12.38 1.57 -8.22
CA MET A 1 11.70 0.40 -7.64
C MET A 1 10.20 0.63 -7.49
N LEU A 2 9.80 1.70 -6.81
CA LEU A 2 8.36 1.95 -6.57
C LEU A 2 7.54 2.23 -7.83
N ARG A 3 8.16 2.64 -8.91
CA ARG A 3 7.52 2.91 -10.20
C ARG A 3 7.48 1.70 -11.13
N GLU A 4 8.09 0.59 -10.72
CA GLU A 4 8.15 -0.61 -11.53
C GLU A 4 7.05 -1.58 -11.09
N PRO A 5 6.31 -2.20 -12.03
CA PRO A 5 5.36 -3.25 -11.68
C PRO A 5 6.07 -4.44 -11.02
N ALA A 6 5.49 -4.93 -9.94
CA ALA A 6 6.00 -6.11 -9.26
C ALA A 6 5.64 -7.38 -10.03
N ARG A 7 6.47 -8.40 -9.89
CA ARG A 7 6.28 -9.70 -10.54
C ARG A 7 5.36 -10.59 -9.70
N PRO A 8 4.54 -11.44 -10.34
CA PRO A 8 3.77 -12.44 -9.61
C PRO A 8 4.68 -13.39 -8.84
N VAL A 9 4.21 -13.81 -7.68
CA VAL A 9 4.85 -14.87 -6.91
C VAL A 9 4.51 -16.21 -7.56
N VAL A 10 5.51 -17.04 -7.80
CA VAL A 10 5.34 -18.38 -8.35
C VAL A 10 5.72 -19.45 -7.33
N ASP A 11 6.64 -19.17 -6.43
CA ASP A 11 7.11 -20.12 -5.41
C ASP A 11 6.57 -19.70 -4.02
N PHE A 12 5.73 -20.54 -3.46
CA PHE A 12 5.17 -20.34 -2.13
C PHE A 12 6.00 -21.09 -1.10
N ASP A 13 7.17 -20.55 -0.80
CA ASP A 13 8.24 -21.19 -0.05
C ASP A 13 8.59 -20.44 1.25
N ALA A 14 9.65 -20.87 1.91
CA ALA A 14 10.11 -20.27 3.15
C ALA A 14 10.55 -18.82 2.96
N GLU A 15 11.10 -18.46 1.80
CA GLU A 15 11.51 -17.08 1.52
C GLU A 15 10.31 -16.16 1.44
N LEU A 16 9.21 -16.62 0.84
CA LEU A 16 7.97 -15.86 0.79
C LEU A 16 7.40 -15.65 2.19
N ARG A 17 7.40 -16.68 3.02
CA ARG A 17 6.92 -16.56 4.41
C ARG A 17 7.79 -15.60 5.21
N ALA A 18 9.11 -15.63 5.00
CA ALA A 18 10.03 -14.67 5.64
C ALA A 18 9.75 -13.24 5.18
N LEU A 19 9.47 -13.04 3.90
CA LEU A 19 9.11 -11.72 3.37
C LEU A 19 7.83 -11.18 4.03
N VAL A 20 6.80 -12.00 4.15
CA VAL A 20 5.55 -11.60 4.81
C VAL A 20 5.81 -11.24 6.28
N THR A 21 6.66 -12.00 6.96
CA THR A 21 7.05 -11.69 8.34
C THR A 21 7.78 -10.36 8.43
N ASP A 22 8.72 -10.09 7.53
CA ASP A 22 9.45 -8.82 7.49
C ASP A 22 8.53 -7.64 7.23
N LEU A 23 7.58 -7.79 6.30
CA LEU A 23 6.57 -6.76 6.02
C LEU A 23 5.71 -6.49 7.25
N ARG A 24 5.27 -7.55 7.91
CA ARG A 24 4.42 -7.47 9.10
C ARG A 24 5.13 -6.75 10.25
N GLU A 25 6.38 -7.09 10.50
CA GLU A 25 7.19 -6.48 11.56
C GLU A 25 7.47 -5.00 11.25
N THR A 26 7.83 -4.69 10.01
CA THR A 26 8.08 -3.31 9.60
C THR A 26 6.83 -2.45 9.72
N LEU A 27 5.70 -2.98 9.29
CA LEU A 27 4.42 -2.28 9.41
C LEU A 27 4.08 -1.97 10.87
N ALA A 28 4.26 -2.94 11.75
CA ALA A 28 3.99 -2.78 13.18
C ALA A 28 4.88 -1.71 13.81
N GLU A 29 6.16 -1.67 13.46
CA GLU A 29 7.09 -0.66 13.95
C GLU A 29 6.71 0.75 13.51
N GLN A 30 6.15 0.90 12.33
CA GLN A 30 5.82 2.19 11.75
C GLN A 30 4.36 2.60 11.97
N ASN A 31 3.57 1.76 12.59
CA ASN A 31 2.13 2.02 12.85
C ASN A 31 1.35 2.40 11.59
N GLY A 32 1.71 1.81 10.45
CA GLY A 32 1.02 2.06 9.19
C GLY A 32 -0.22 1.20 9.02
N ALA A 33 -1.02 1.51 8.01
CA ALA A 33 -2.19 0.71 7.65
C ALA A 33 -1.82 -0.46 6.73
N GLY A 34 -0.83 -0.28 5.86
CA GLY A 34 -0.38 -1.31 4.94
C GLY A 34 1.05 -1.08 4.46
N LEU A 35 1.64 -2.13 3.91
CA LEU A 35 2.99 -2.10 3.37
C LEU A 35 3.15 -3.16 2.28
N ALA A 36 3.69 -2.77 1.13
CA ALA A 36 3.90 -3.66 0.00
C ALA A 36 5.38 -4.02 -0.16
N ALA A 37 5.64 -5.21 -0.71
CA ALA A 37 7.01 -5.70 -0.89
C ALA A 37 7.94 -4.75 -1.65
N PRO A 38 7.49 -4.05 -2.71
CA PRO A 38 8.36 -3.07 -3.38
C PRO A 38 8.90 -1.97 -2.45
N GLN A 39 8.17 -1.64 -1.38
CA GLN A 39 8.63 -0.64 -0.41
C GLN A 39 9.82 -1.14 0.43
N LEU A 40 10.04 -2.45 0.48
CA LEU A 40 11.24 -3.07 1.08
C LEU A 40 12.31 -3.43 0.02
N GLY A 41 12.12 -2.98 -1.23
CA GLY A 41 13.06 -3.30 -2.30
C GLY A 41 12.85 -4.67 -2.93
N VAL A 42 11.71 -5.32 -2.67
CA VAL A 42 11.41 -6.64 -3.22
C VAL A 42 10.30 -6.53 -4.27
N GLY A 43 10.61 -6.83 -5.52
CA GLY A 43 9.70 -6.67 -6.65
C GLY A 43 8.71 -7.82 -6.81
N LEU A 44 8.00 -8.20 -5.76
CA LEU A 44 7.00 -9.27 -5.76
C LEU A 44 5.62 -8.73 -5.37
N ARG A 45 4.58 -9.37 -5.91
CA ARG A 45 3.18 -8.96 -5.69
C ARG A 45 2.65 -9.49 -4.35
N VAL A 46 3.12 -8.86 -3.28
CA VAL A 46 2.76 -9.20 -1.91
C VAL A 46 2.59 -7.91 -1.12
N PHE A 47 1.54 -7.83 -0.30
CA PHE A 47 1.42 -6.77 0.69
C PHE A 47 0.79 -7.29 1.98
N VAL A 48 0.99 -6.53 3.04
CA VAL A 48 0.36 -6.76 4.35
C VAL A 48 -0.51 -5.55 4.70
N PHE A 49 -1.49 -5.75 5.57
CA PHE A 49 -2.31 -4.67 6.11
C PHE A 49 -2.47 -4.87 7.61
N ALA A 50 -2.78 -3.77 8.30
CA ALA A 50 -2.87 -3.78 9.76
C ALA A 50 -4.02 -4.68 10.22
N PRO A 51 -3.78 -5.55 11.22
CA PRO A 51 -4.79 -6.52 11.67
C PRO A 51 -6.10 -5.89 12.14
N GLN A 52 -6.04 -4.67 12.69
CA GLN A 52 -7.23 -3.97 13.18
C GLN A 52 -8.17 -3.51 12.07
N LEU A 53 -7.74 -3.54 10.81
CA LEU A 53 -8.58 -3.14 9.68
C LEU A 53 -9.50 -4.26 9.19
N HIS A 54 -9.26 -5.49 9.60
CA HIS A 54 -9.96 -6.66 9.11
C HIS A 54 -10.33 -7.58 10.27
N GLU A 55 -11.54 -8.13 10.22
CA GLU A 55 -11.94 -9.17 11.15
C GLU A 55 -11.38 -10.51 10.68
N GLY A 56 -10.75 -11.25 11.57
CA GLY A 56 -10.10 -12.52 11.27
C GLY A 56 -8.59 -12.42 11.27
N ASP A 57 -7.94 -13.53 10.95
CA ASP A 57 -6.48 -13.67 11.08
C ASP A 57 -5.71 -13.29 9.82
N LEU A 58 -6.40 -13.09 8.70
CA LEU A 58 -5.76 -12.74 7.44
C LEU A 58 -5.25 -11.30 7.48
N ASP A 59 -3.97 -11.11 7.23
CA ASP A 59 -3.30 -9.80 7.26
C ASP A 59 -2.42 -9.53 6.04
N HIS A 60 -2.50 -10.39 5.02
CA HIS A 60 -1.67 -10.25 3.82
C HIS A 60 -2.37 -10.86 2.60
N LEU A 61 -1.94 -10.44 1.42
CA LEU A 61 -2.38 -11.02 0.15
C LEU A 61 -1.18 -11.18 -0.79
N VAL A 62 -1.14 -12.33 -1.44
CA VAL A 62 -0.17 -12.67 -2.49
C VAL A 62 -0.90 -12.72 -3.82
N ASN A 63 -0.35 -12.09 -4.84
CA ASN A 63 -0.94 -12.01 -6.18
C ASN A 63 -2.39 -11.49 -6.16
N PRO A 64 -2.66 -10.34 -5.55
CA PRO A 64 -4.02 -9.86 -5.41
C PRO A 64 -4.65 -9.45 -6.73
N VAL A 65 -5.94 -9.70 -6.85
CA VAL A 65 -6.79 -9.22 -7.94
C VAL A 65 -8.00 -8.54 -7.30
N LEU A 66 -8.27 -7.31 -7.70
CA LEU A 66 -9.35 -6.51 -7.13
C LEU A 66 -10.58 -6.51 -8.03
N ASP A 67 -11.75 -6.67 -7.41
CA ASP A 67 -13.05 -6.44 -8.02
C ASP A 67 -13.78 -5.36 -7.22
N PHE A 68 -14.59 -4.58 -7.89
CA PHE A 68 -15.37 -3.51 -7.26
C PHE A 68 -16.85 -3.83 -7.42
N PRO A 69 -17.57 -4.12 -6.31
CA PRO A 69 -18.95 -4.53 -6.39
C PRO A 69 -19.93 -3.42 -6.78
N ASP A 70 -19.49 -2.16 -6.68
CA ASP A 70 -20.28 -0.97 -7.03
C ASP A 70 -19.35 0.15 -7.45
N GLU A 71 -19.94 1.31 -7.80
CA GLU A 71 -19.17 2.48 -8.23
C GLU A 71 -19.02 3.52 -7.11
N GLN A 72 -19.43 3.20 -5.90
CA GLN A 72 -19.33 4.13 -4.78
C GLN A 72 -17.88 4.46 -4.49
N GLU A 73 -17.63 5.73 -4.18
CA GLU A 73 -16.31 6.25 -3.89
C GLU A 73 -16.24 6.85 -2.50
N GLN A 74 -15.04 6.95 -1.98
CA GLN A 74 -14.74 7.67 -0.76
C GLN A 74 -13.64 8.68 -1.03
N GLY A 75 -13.68 9.80 -0.34
CA GLY A 75 -12.58 10.77 -0.28
C GLY A 75 -11.87 10.64 1.05
N GLY A 76 -10.89 11.50 1.26
CA GLY A 76 -10.19 11.60 2.52
C GLY A 76 -8.68 11.58 2.36
N PRO A 77 -7.96 11.94 3.44
CA PRO A 77 -6.51 12.04 3.38
C PRO A 77 -5.87 10.67 3.25
N GLU A 78 -4.86 10.61 2.39
CA GLU A 78 -4.05 9.43 2.20
C GLU A 78 -2.59 9.85 2.22
N GLY A 79 -1.75 9.06 2.88
CA GLY A 79 -0.31 9.23 2.90
C GLY A 79 0.37 7.92 2.59
N CYS A 80 1.68 7.95 2.50
CA CYS A 80 2.48 6.76 2.22
C CYS A 80 3.76 6.79 3.03
N LEU A 81 4.12 5.65 3.62
CA LEU A 81 5.37 5.53 4.37
C LEU A 81 6.60 5.85 3.52
N SER A 82 6.50 5.65 2.21
CA SER A 82 7.58 5.96 1.26
C SER A 82 7.67 7.44 0.89
N ILE A 83 6.67 8.26 1.26
CA ILE A 83 6.65 9.71 1.02
C ILE A 83 6.24 10.38 2.33
N PRO A 84 7.18 10.47 3.30
CA PRO A 84 6.85 10.97 4.64
C PRO A 84 6.34 12.41 4.65
N GLY A 85 5.33 12.66 5.47
CA GLY A 85 4.82 14.00 5.71
C GLY A 85 3.90 14.55 4.63
N VAL A 86 3.57 13.76 3.61
CA VAL A 86 2.69 14.17 2.53
C VAL A 86 1.35 13.46 2.65
N TYR A 87 0.27 14.24 2.80
CA TYR A 87 -1.10 13.73 2.90
C TYR A 87 -1.98 14.49 1.92
N LEU A 88 -2.75 13.76 1.13
CA LEU A 88 -3.62 14.34 0.10
C LEU A 88 -4.98 13.66 0.13
N ASP A 89 -6.02 14.44 -0.14
CA ASP A 89 -7.32 13.87 -0.40
C ASP A 89 -7.25 13.02 -1.66
N THR A 90 -7.49 11.74 -1.52
CA THR A 90 -7.40 10.79 -2.61
C THR A 90 -8.71 10.04 -2.73
N LYS A 91 -9.28 10.05 -3.93
CA LYS A 91 -10.49 9.28 -4.21
C LYS A 91 -10.14 7.81 -4.37
N ARG A 92 -10.90 6.98 -3.67
CA ARG A 92 -10.80 5.52 -3.78
C ARG A 92 -12.20 4.94 -3.86
N ARG A 93 -12.33 3.73 -4.37
CA ARG A 93 -13.59 3.00 -4.26
C ARG A 93 -13.91 2.75 -2.80
N LEU A 94 -15.18 2.85 -2.46
CA LEU A 94 -15.64 2.65 -1.08
C LEU A 94 -15.57 1.17 -0.68
N ASN A 95 -15.89 0.29 -1.61
CA ASN A 95 -15.95 -1.16 -1.38
C ASN A 95 -15.05 -1.90 -2.36
N VAL A 96 -14.43 -2.98 -1.88
CA VAL A 96 -13.53 -3.81 -2.69
C VAL A 96 -13.72 -5.29 -2.32
N VAL A 97 -13.58 -6.14 -3.33
CA VAL A 97 -13.41 -7.58 -3.16
C VAL A 97 -12.02 -7.92 -3.67
N ALA A 98 -11.13 -8.32 -2.79
CA ALA A 98 -9.76 -8.66 -3.14
C ALA A 98 -9.58 -10.18 -3.06
N LYS A 99 -9.16 -10.77 -4.16
CA LYS A 99 -8.84 -12.21 -4.23
C LYS A 99 -7.34 -12.37 -4.35
N GLY A 100 -6.81 -13.37 -3.72
CA GLY A 100 -5.38 -13.66 -3.76
C GLY A 100 -5.07 -14.96 -3.05
N PHE A 101 -3.85 -15.06 -2.56
CA PHE A 101 -3.37 -16.27 -1.88
C PHE A 101 -2.70 -15.90 -0.57
N THR A 102 -2.68 -16.84 0.37
CA THR A 102 -1.82 -16.73 1.54
C THR A 102 -0.38 -17.09 1.17
N ALA A 103 0.54 -16.85 2.08
CA ALA A 103 1.94 -17.24 1.89
C ALA A 103 2.13 -18.76 1.79
N GLU A 104 1.14 -19.55 2.21
CA GLU A 104 1.12 -20.99 2.07
C GLU A 104 0.51 -21.46 0.74
N GLY A 105 0.01 -20.53 -0.08
CA GLY A 105 -0.58 -20.86 -1.36
C GLY A 105 -2.07 -21.16 -1.34
N ASP A 106 -2.74 -20.91 -0.22
CA ASP A 106 -4.18 -21.11 -0.11
C ASP A 106 -4.95 -19.93 -0.71
N PRO A 107 -5.96 -20.17 -1.57
CA PRO A 107 -6.75 -19.08 -2.10
C PRO A 107 -7.60 -18.43 -1.02
N VAL A 108 -7.64 -17.10 -1.03
CA VAL A 108 -8.39 -16.31 -0.04
C VAL A 108 -9.10 -15.15 -0.71
N GLN A 109 -10.10 -14.62 -0.01
CA GLN A 109 -10.84 -13.45 -0.45
C GLN A 109 -11.06 -12.52 0.74
N VAL A 110 -10.81 -11.23 0.51
CA VAL A 110 -11.10 -10.17 1.49
C VAL A 110 -12.18 -9.28 0.90
N VAL A 111 -13.28 -9.13 1.62
CA VAL A 111 -14.33 -8.16 1.28
C VAL A 111 -14.21 -7.02 2.29
N GLY A 112 -13.96 -5.83 1.80
CA GLY A 112 -13.73 -4.68 2.68
C GLY A 112 -14.36 -3.41 2.18
N GLY A 113 -14.59 -2.50 3.11
CA GLY A 113 -15.08 -1.15 2.83
C GLY A 113 -14.26 -0.12 3.60
N GLY A 114 -14.51 1.15 3.33
CA GLY A 114 -13.91 2.25 4.07
C GLY A 114 -12.38 2.21 4.08
N LEU A 115 -11.81 2.23 5.27
CA LEU A 115 -10.36 2.31 5.45
C LEU A 115 -9.62 1.06 4.93
N LEU A 116 -10.20 -0.13 5.12
CA LEU A 116 -9.62 -1.36 4.58
C LEU A 116 -9.61 -1.34 3.06
N ALA A 117 -10.71 -0.92 2.43
CA ALA A 117 -10.77 -0.81 0.97
C ALA A 117 -9.74 0.19 0.45
N ARG A 118 -9.56 1.32 1.12
CA ARG A 118 -8.54 2.32 0.77
C ARG A 118 -7.15 1.73 0.85
N CYS A 119 -6.85 1.03 1.94
CA CYS A 119 -5.55 0.39 2.15
C CYS A 119 -5.25 -0.64 1.06
N ILE A 120 -6.19 -1.54 0.77
CA ILE A 120 -6.00 -2.57 -0.25
C ILE A 120 -5.73 -1.95 -1.62
N GLN A 121 -6.46 -0.91 -2.00
CA GLN A 121 -6.25 -0.23 -3.27
C GLN A 121 -4.90 0.47 -3.33
N HIS A 122 -4.50 1.14 -2.24
CA HIS A 122 -3.21 1.81 -2.15
C HIS A 122 -2.05 0.81 -2.29
N GLU A 123 -2.10 -0.32 -1.57
CA GLU A 123 -1.04 -1.33 -1.63
C GLU A 123 -1.01 -2.05 -2.98
N THR A 124 -2.17 -2.30 -3.57
CA THR A 124 -2.23 -2.88 -4.92
C THR A 124 -1.64 -1.93 -5.96
N ASP A 125 -1.86 -0.63 -5.81
CA ASP A 125 -1.23 0.38 -6.67
C ASP A 125 0.29 0.27 -6.59
N HIS A 126 0.88 0.10 -5.40
CA HIS A 126 2.32 -0.11 -5.27
C HIS A 126 2.80 -1.32 -6.08
N LEU A 127 2.02 -2.39 -6.11
CA LEU A 127 2.35 -3.57 -6.91
C LEU A 127 2.31 -3.31 -8.41
N ASP A 128 1.55 -2.32 -8.83
CA ASP A 128 1.44 -1.91 -10.23
C ASP A 128 2.38 -0.75 -10.59
N GLY A 129 3.21 -0.33 -9.63
CA GLY A 129 4.13 0.80 -9.84
C GLY A 129 3.45 2.17 -9.79
N ILE A 130 2.29 2.25 -9.17
CA ILE A 130 1.49 3.46 -9.06
C ILE A 130 1.56 3.99 -7.63
N LEU A 131 1.82 5.29 -7.50
CA LEU A 131 1.82 5.96 -6.21
C LEU A 131 0.52 6.78 -6.04
N PHE A 132 0.14 7.06 -4.79
CA PHE A 132 -1.09 7.82 -4.55
C PHE A 132 -1.06 9.22 -5.16
N ILE A 133 0.13 9.80 -5.35
CA ILE A 133 0.29 11.08 -6.04
C ILE A 133 -0.15 11.00 -7.50
N ASP A 134 -0.06 9.82 -8.11
CA ASP A 134 -0.47 9.59 -9.50
C ASP A 134 -1.99 9.62 -9.66
N ARG A 135 -2.72 9.51 -8.55
CA ARG A 135 -4.19 9.57 -8.52
C ARG A 135 -4.71 11.00 -8.48
N GLN A 136 -3.82 11.98 -8.42
CA GLN A 136 -4.17 13.40 -8.40
C GLN A 136 -4.26 13.95 -9.82
N ARG A 137 -4.91 15.11 -9.96
CA ARG A 137 -4.95 15.80 -11.25
C ARG A 137 -3.53 16.26 -11.63
N PRO A 138 -3.20 16.36 -12.93
CA PRO A 138 -1.84 16.72 -13.36
C PRO A 138 -1.30 18.02 -12.76
N ASP A 139 -2.12 19.04 -12.62
CA ASP A 139 -1.72 20.32 -12.01
C ASP A 139 -1.39 20.17 -10.53
N GLN A 140 -2.12 19.32 -9.82
CA GLN A 140 -1.84 19.03 -8.42
C GLN A 140 -0.60 18.19 -8.28
N GLN A 141 -0.35 17.25 -9.19
CA GLN A 141 0.87 16.45 -9.19
C GLN A 141 2.11 17.32 -9.31
N GLU A 142 2.12 18.30 -10.19
CA GLU A 142 3.25 19.22 -10.35
C GLU A 142 3.53 20.02 -9.09
N ARG A 143 2.50 20.58 -8.47
CA ARG A 143 2.64 21.32 -7.21
C ARG A 143 3.18 20.44 -6.10
N LEU A 144 2.70 19.22 -6.03
CA LEU A 144 3.10 18.25 -5.02
C LEU A 144 4.57 17.87 -5.20
N LEU A 145 4.98 17.58 -6.43
CA LEU A 145 6.37 17.24 -6.73
C LEU A 145 7.29 18.40 -6.39
N ALA A 146 6.89 19.64 -6.69
CA ALA A 146 7.64 20.82 -6.31
C ALA A 146 7.79 20.94 -4.78
N THR A 147 6.69 20.71 -4.05
CA THR A 147 6.70 20.72 -2.58
C THR A 147 7.63 19.65 -2.02
N ILE A 148 7.59 18.45 -2.58
CA ILE A 148 8.46 17.34 -2.17
C ILE A 148 9.94 17.71 -2.41
N ARG A 149 10.26 18.32 -3.54
CA ARG A 149 11.63 18.74 -3.87
C ARG A 149 12.16 19.82 -2.94
N GLU A 150 11.29 20.68 -2.45
CA GLU A 150 11.66 21.75 -1.50
C GLU A 150 11.78 21.23 -0.07
N ALA A 151 11.29 20.04 0.21
CA ALA A 151 11.39 19.44 1.54
C ALA A 151 12.85 19.11 1.86
N ALA A 152 13.23 19.32 3.13
CA ALA A 152 14.62 19.14 3.58
C ALA A 152 15.15 17.74 3.27
N TRP A 153 14.33 16.71 3.40
CA TRP A 153 14.76 15.33 3.14
C TRP A 153 15.06 15.07 1.66
N TYR A 154 14.44 15.81 0.74
CA TYR A 154 14.71 15.66 -0.69
C TYR A 154 16.12 16.19 -1.04
N ASP A 155 16.54 17.27 -0.40
CA ASP A 155 17.86 17.90 -0.65
C ASP A 155 19.02 17.17 0.03
N GLY A 156 18.80 15.94 0.44
CA GLY A 156 19.83 15.13 1.08
C GLY A 156 19.95 15.37 2.58
N LEU A 157 19.11 16.20 3.15
CA LEU A 157 19.02 16.37 4.59
C LEU A 157 18.20 15.23 5.20
N PRO A 158 18.40 14.91 6.49
CA PRO A 158 17.60 13.89 7.13
C PRO A 158 16.11 14.20 7.04
N ALA A 159 15.31 13.22 6.67
CA ALA A 159 13.87 13.38 6.67
C ALA A 159 13.39 13.72 8.08
N PRO A 160 12.42 14.65 8.23
CA PRO A 160 11.80 14.89 9.51
C PRO A 160 11.22 13.60 10.08
N GLN A 161 11.30 13.45 11.40
CA GLN A 161 10.67 12.32 12.08
C GLN A 161 9.15 12.55 12.12
N VAL A 162 8.50 12.32 11.01
CA VAL A 162 7.07 12.50 10.89
C VAL A 162 6.40 11.16 11.13
N LYS A 163 5.46 11.14 12.07
CA LYS A 163 4.59 9.97 12.22
C LYS A 163 3.66 9.96 11.04
N VAL A 164 3.82 8.95 10.21
CA VAL A 164 2.96 8.77 9.06
C VAL A 164 1.64 8.19 9.55
N SER A 165 0.54 8.84 9.20
CA SER A 165 -0.76 8.28 9.52
C SER A 165 -1.03 7.05 8.66
N PRO A 166 -1.98 6.22 9.06
CA PRO A 166 -2.35 5.03 8.29
C PRO A 166 -2.74 5.41 6.85
N HIS A 167 -2.26 4.65 5.95
CA HIS A 167 -2.59 4.83 4.56
C HIS A 167 -3.10 3.56 3.96
#